data_8fca293b2d91c3fe5988d4c2f930562f
#
_entry.id   8fca293b2d91c3fe5988d4c2f930562f
#
_cell.length_a   1.000
_cell.length_b   1.000
_cell.length_c   1.000
_cell.angle_alpha   90.00
_cell.angle_beta   90.00
_cell.angle_gamma   90.00
#
_symmetry.space_group_name_H-M   'P 1'
#
loop_
_entity.id
_entity.type
_entity.pdbx_description
1 polymer ?
#
loop_
_entity_poly.entity_id
_entity_poly.type
_entity_poly.pdbx_seq_one_letter_code
_entity_poly.pdbx_strand_id
1 'polypeptide(L)'
;MLNDSKIAAYTAILQEELLLATGCTEPIAVAYCAAKLREVLGGKPEKVLAEVSGNILKNVKSVVVPNTAGRRGIDAAIAVGIVAGDADAALQVIANVTEEDTAAIQGYLDSTPIRVTCPETPCMLDIRLTGWLGEHRACVRVANNHTNIIYMEKDGQVLKELPVTGNAEDHLQDKSVLNVRDIITFAETIPIDAILPTVGRQIEKNTAIAAEGLRNSWGANIGSTLLQNAQDWETQAR
;
A
#
# COMPACT_ATOMS: atom_id res chain seq x y z
N MET A 1 16.34 32.45 3.70
CA MET A 1 14.92 32.04 3.90
C MET A 1 14.43 31.39 2.63
N LEU A 2 13.64 30.33 2.76
CA LEU A 2 12.95 29.75 1.62
C LEU A 2 11.87 30.71 1.11
N ASN A 3 11.64 30.71 -0.21
CA ASN A 3 10.53 31.43 -0.79
C ASN A 3 9.22 30.62 -0.69
N ASP A 4 8.08 31.27 -0.85
CA ASP A 4 6.75 30.66 -0.71
C ASP A 4 6.54 29.47 -1.68
N SER A 5 7.11 29.54 -2.87
CA SER A 5 7.01 28.46 -3.87
C SER A 5 7.73 27.18 -3.39
N LYS A 6 8.91 27.30 -2.78
CA LYS A 6 9.61 26.14 -2.20
C LYS A 6 8.89 25.58 -0.97
N ILE A 7 8.36 26.47 -0.12
CA ILE A 7 7.57 26.06 1.04
C ILE A 7 6.36 25.25 0.59
N ALA A 8 5.63 25.73 -0.42
CA ALA A 8 4.47 25.03 -0.98
C ALA A 8 4.86 23.67 -1.58
N ALA A 9 5.96 23.62 -2.36
CA ALA A 9 6.46 22.38 -2.96
C ALA A 9 6.86 21.35 -1.88
N TYR A 10 7.58 21.75 -0.84
CA TYR A 10 8.00 20.83 0.24
C TYR A 10 6.82 20.33 1.06
N THR A 11 5.82 21.19 1.31
CA THR A 11 4.58 20.79 1.98
C THR A 11 3.79 19.78 1.13
N ALA A 12 3.69 20.00 -0.18
CA ALA A 12 3.02 19.10 -1.09
C ALA A 12 3.74 17.73 -1.20
N ILE A 13 5.08 17.73 -1.20
CA ILE A 13 5.88 16.49 -1.17
C ILE A 13 5.62 15.71 0.13
N LEU A 14 5.59 16.39 1.30
CA LEU A 14 5.24 15.72 2.57
C LEU A 14 3.84 15.08 2.53
N GLN A 15 2.86 15.76 1.94
CA GLN A 15 1.49 15.22 1.80
C GLN A 15 1.44 14.01 0.86
N GLU A 16 2.24 14.01 -0.20
CA GLU A 16 2.37 12.87 -1.13
C GLU A 16 3.03 11.66 -0.47
N GLU A 17 4.08 11.87 0.32
CA GLU A 17 4.90 10.80 0.89
C GLU A 17 4.32 10.19 2.18
N LEU A 18 3.66 11.00 3.02
CA LEU A 18 3.13 10.56 4.31
C LEU A 18 1.68 10.08 4.18
N LEU A 19 1.51 8.94 3.52
CA LEU A 19 0.21 8.29 3.36
C LEU A 19 -0.04 7.26 4.46
N LEU A 20 -1.29 7.23 4.94
CA LEU A 20 -1.73 6.20 5.88
C LEU A 20 -2.00 4.90 5.12
N ALA A 21 -1.44 3.79 5.60
CA ALA A 21 -1.65 2.45 5.06
C ALA A 21 -2.10 1.49 6.17
N THR A 22 -2.89 0.48 5.81
CA THR A 22 -3.40 -0.54 6.75
C THR A 22 -2.35 -1.62 7.09
N GLY A 23 -1.07 -1.34 6.93
CA GLY A 23 0.01 -2.28 7.19
C GLY A 23 1.07 -2.27 6.10
N CYS A 24 1.69 -3.43 5.81
CA CYS A 24 2.70 -3.56 4.77
C CYS A 24 2.12 -3.16 3.39
N THR A 25 2.77 -2.21 2.72
CA THR A 25 2.22 -1.55 1.53
C THR A 25 2.10 -2.46 0.31
N GLU A 26 2.97 -3.46 0.15
CA GLU A 26 2.93 -4.36 -1.00
C GLU A 26 1.70 -5.29 -1.00
N PRO A 27 1.33 -6.00 0.08
CA PRO A 27 0.06 -6.73 0.14
C PRO A 27 -1.15 -5.82 -0.04
N ILE A 28 -1.08 -4.59 0.49
CA ILE A 28 -2.16 -3.60 0.35
C ILE A 28 -2.29 -3.15 -1.11
N ALA A 29 -1.19 -2.95 -1.84
CA ALA A 29 -1.23 -2.63 -3.27
C ALA A 29 -1.84 -3.76 -4.10
N VAL A 30 -1.55 -5.04 -3.74
CA VAL A 30 -2.21 -6.19 -4.37
C VAL A 30 -3.71 -6.19 -4.09
N ALA A 31 -4.14 -5.95 -2.84
CA ALA A 31 -5.55 -5.86 -2.47
C ALA A 31 -6.26 -4.68 -3.17
N TYR A 32 -5.59 -3.54 -3.28
CA TYR A 32 -6.09 -2.37 -4.02
C TYR A 32 -6.29 -2.67 -5.51
N CYS A 33 -5.30 -3.27 -6.16
CA CYS A 33 -5.41 -3.71 -7.55
C CYS A 33 -6.59 -4.70 -7.73
N ALA A 34 -6.80 -5.61 -6.77
CA ALA A 34 -7.88 -6.59 -6.78
C ALA A 34 -9.27 -5.95 -6.56
N ALA A 35 -9.38 -4.96 -5.67
CA ALA A 35 -10.61 -4.20 -5.49
C ALA A 35 -10.99 -3.41 -6.76
N LYS A 36 -10.01 -2.76 -7.40
CA LYS A 36 -10.22 -2.08 -8.69
C LYS A 36 -10.56 -3.05 -9.82
N LEU A 37 -9.96 -4.24 -9.85
CA LEU A 37 -10.33 -5.28 -10.81
C LEU A 37 -11.81 -5.69 -10.67
N ARG A 38 -12.29 -5.93 -9.44
CA ARG A 38 -13.70 -6.22 -9.17
C ARG A 38 -14.61 -5.10 -9.66
N GLU A 39 -14.24 -3.85 -9.42
CA GLU A 39 -15.00 -2.68 -9.82
C GLU A 39 -15.10 -2.57 -11.35
N VAL A 40 -13.97 -2.67 -12.06
CA VAL A 40 -13.93 -2.64 -13.53
C VAL A 40 -14.70 -3.80 -14.13
N LEU A 41 -14.56 -5.01 -13.58
CA LEU A 41 -15.26 -6.20 -14.07
C LEU A 41 -16.78 -6.11 -13.82
N GLY A 42 -17.19 -5.44 -12.74
CA GLY A 42 -18.58 -5.29 -12.33
C GLY A 42 -19.07 -6.44 -11.42
N GLY A 43 -18.16 -7.21 -10.84
CA GLY A 43 -18.48 -8.32 -9.95
C GLY A 43 -17.24 -9.08 -9.49
N LYS A 44 -17.42 -10.08 -8.62
CA LYS A 44 -16.33 -10.92 -8.14
C LYS A 44 -15.89 -11.87 -9.25
N PRO A 45 -14.62 -11.85 -9.69
CA PRO A 45 -14.14 -12.78 -10.72
C PRO A 45 -14.21 -14.24 -10.24
N GLU A 46 -14.55 -15.14 -11.14
CA GLU A 46 -14.58 -16.59 -10.94
C GLU A 46 -13.21 -17.23 -11.17
N LYS A 47 -12.27 -16.49 -11.73
CA LYS A 47 -10.89 -16.88 -11.99
C LYS A 47 -10.01 -15.64 -12.03
N VAL A 48 -8.80 -15.73 -11.46
CA VAL A 48 -7.83 -14.63 -11.47
C VAL A 48 -6.46 -15.12 -11.95
N LEU A 49 -5.83 -14.34 -12.83
CA LEU A 49 -4.40 -14.43 -13.15
C LEU A 49 -3.72 -13.21 -12.54
N ALA A 50 -2.75 -13.46 -11.68
CA ALA A 50 -1.87 -12.46 -11.10
C ALA A 50 -0.47 -12.57 -11.71
N GLU A 51 -0.03 -11.49 -12.34
CA GLU A 51 1.32 -11.32 -12.87
C GLU A 51 1.99 -10.25 -12.02
N VAL A 52 3.02 -10.63 -11.25
CA VAL A 52 3.65 -9.73 -10.28
C VAL A 52 5.17 -9.71 -10.47
N SER A 53 5.80 -8.57 -10.18
CA SER A 53 7.26 -8.48 -10.18
C SER A 53 7.91 -9.38 -9.12
N GLY A 54 9.18 -9.74 -9.32
CA GLY A 54 9.94 -10.54 -8.35
C GLY A 54 10.01 -9.89 -6.96
N ASN A 55 10.04 -8.56 -6.89
CA ASN A 55 10.02 -7.83 -5.63
C ASN A 55 8.68 -7.99 -4.90
N ILE A 56 7.55 -7.86 -5.59
CA ILE A 56 6.21 -8.10 -5.02
C ILE A 56 6.08 -9.55 -4.57
N LEU A 57 6.49 -10.52 -5.41
CA LEU A 57 6.45 -11.93 -5.05
C LEU A 57 7.25 -12.21 -3.77
N LYS A 58 8.48 -11.71 -3.68
CA LYS A 58 9.36 -11.88 -2.52
C LYS A 58 8.76 -11.28 -1.24
N ASN A 59 8.22 -10.05 -1.33
CA ASN A 59 7.78 -9.29 -0.18
C ASN A 59 6.38 -9.70 0.31
N VAL A 60 5.55 -10.30 -0.52
CA VAL A 60 4.15 -10.63 -0.16
C VAL A 60 3.95 -12.09 0.20
N LYS A 61 4.66 -13.04 -0.42
CA LYS A 61 4.39 -14.50 -0.35
C LYS A 61 4.24 -15.08 1.06
N SER A 62 4.85 -14.48 2.08
CA SER A 62 4.83 -15.00 3.46
C SER A 62 4.28 -14.00 4.48
N VAL A 63 3.91 -12.81 4.03
CA VAL A 63 3.43 -11.73 4.92
C VAL A 63 1.97 -11.97 5.26
N VAL A 64 1.63 -11.77 6.53
CA VAL A 64 0.23 -11.76 6.98
C VAL A 64 -0.46 -10.55 6.40
N VAL A 65 -1.56 -10.77 5.70
CA VAL A 65 -2.40 -9.70 5.20
C VAL A 65 -3.29 -9.19 6.35
N PRO A 66 -3.27 -7.89 6.65
CA PRO A 66 -4.09 -7.34 7.74
C PRO A 66 -5.58 -7.66 7.57
N ASN A 67 -6.29 -7.78 8.67
CA ASN A 67 -7.75 -8.01 8.72
C ASN A 67 -8.24 -9.28 7.99
N THR A 68 -7.37 -10.29 7.81
CA THR A 68 -7.73 -11.56 7.14
C THR A 68 -7.69 -12.79 8.06
N ALA A 69 -7.71 -12.59 9.39
CA ALA A 69 -7.53 -13.68 10.38
C ALA A 69 -6.23 -14.47 10.17
N GLY A 70 -5.13 -13.77 9.91
CA GLY A 70 -3.79 -14.35 9.81
C GLY A 70 -3.44 -15.00 8.46
N ARG A 71 -4.27 -14.83 7.43
CA ARG A 71 -3.97 -15.35 6.08
C ARG A 71 -2.78 -14.63 5.49
N ARG A 72 -2.03 -15.34 4.63
CA ARG A 72 -0.76 -14.89 4.10
C ARG A 72 -0.73 -14.96 2.59
N GLY A 73 0.11 -14.13 2.00
CA GLY A 73 0.49 -14.25 0.60
C GLY A 73 -0.38 -13.47 -0.37
N ILE A 74 -0.03 -13.62 -1.65
CA ILE A 74 -0.66 -12.88 -2.75
C ILE A 74 -2.14 -13.27 -2.90
N ASP A 75 -2.44 -14.55 -2.78
CA ASP A 75 -3.81 -15.07 -2.91
C ASP A 75 -4.73 -14.46 -1.85
N ALA A 76 -4.26 -14.38 -0.60
CA ALA A 76 -5.00 -13.75 0.49
C ALA A 76 -5.21 -12.24 0.25
N ALA A 77 -4.20 -11.54 -0.26
CA ALA A 77 -4.31 -10.11 -0.60
C ALA A 77 -5.30 -9.88 -1.76
N ILE A 78 -5.29 -10.75 -2.78
CA ILE A 78 -6.27 -10.71 -3.88
C ILE A 78 -7.68 -10.98 -3.34
N ALA A 79 -7.85 -12.03 -2.55
CA ALA A 79 -9.16 -12.44 -2.05
C ALA A 79 -9.81 -11.36 -1.18
N VAL A 80 -9.06 -10.76 -0.23
CA VAL A 80 -9.61 -9.69 0.61
C VAL A 80 -9.98 -8.45 -0.20
N GLY A 81 -9.15 -8.07 -1.19
CA GLY A 81 -9.45 -6.96 -2.08
C GLY A 81 -10.72 -7.18 -2.91
N ILE A 82 -10.90 -8.39 -3.45
CA ILE A 82 -12.10 -8.75 -4.23
C ILE A 82 -13.36 -8.87 -3.35
N VAL A 83 -13.25 -9.44 -2.16
CA VAL A 83 -14.42 -9.74 -1.32
C VAL A 83 -14.91 -8.51 -0.58
N ALA A 84 -14.00 -7.76 0.04
CA ALA A 84 -14.31 -6.71 1.00
C ALA A 84 -13.55 -5.39 0.77
N GLY A 85 -12.69 -5.30 -0.26
CA GLY A 85 -11.88 -4.12 -0.49
C GLY A 85 -12.72 -2.92 -0.91
N ASP A 86 -12.42 -1.75 -0.32
CA ASP A 86 -12.91 -0.45 -0.75
C ASP A 86 -11.89 0.18 -1.72
N ALA A 87 -12.20 0.16 -3.01
CA ALA A 87 -11.28 0.62 -4.06
C ALA A 87 -10.98 2.12 -4.00
N ASP A 88 -11.81 2.93 -3.36
CA ASP A 88 -11.61 4.38 -3.23
C ASP A 88 -10.74 4.75 -2.01
N ALA A 89 -10.58 3.81 -1.08
CA ALA A 89 -9.78 4.00 0.13
C ALA A 89 -8.25 3.84 -0.10
N ALA A 90 -7.78 3.64 -1.33
CA ALA A 90 -6.36 3.52 -1.70
C ALA A 90 -5.59 2.53 -0.78
N LEU A 91 -4.56 2.99 -0.04
CA LEU A 91 -3.79 2.14 0.88
C LEU A 91 -4.56 1.75 2.16
N GLN A 92 -5.79 2.20 2.33
CA GLN A 92 -6.72 1.77 3.38
C GLN A 92 -7.81 0.84 2.84
N VAL A 93 -7.64 0.28 1.65
CA VAL A 93 -8.58 -0.58 0.92
C VAL A 93 -9.20 -1.70 1.74
N ILE A 94 -8.51 -2.22 2.75
CA ILE A 94 -8.98 -3.29 3.64
C ILE A 94 -9.15 -2.85 5.11
N ALA A 95 -9.21 -1.54 5.38
CA ALA A 95 -9.32 -1.03 6.75
C ALA A 95 -10.63 -1.44 7.44
N ASN A 96 -11.72 -1.57 6.68
CA ASN A 96 -13.07 -1.81 7.18
C ASN A 96 -13.52 -3.29 7.05
N VAL A 97 -12.60 -4.22 6.80
CA VAL A 97 -12.91 -5.66 6.71
C VAL A 97 -13.44 -6.17 8.06
N THR A 98 -14.57 -6.84 8.03
CA THR A 98 -15.29 -7.37 9.21
C THR A 98 -14.97 -8.85 9.45
N GLU A 99 -15.43 -9.39 10.59
CA GLU A 99 -15.36 -10.83 10.87
C GLU A 99 -16.19 -11.65 9.88
N GLU A 100 -17.34 -11.13 9.44
CA GLU A 100 -18.20 -11.78 8.44
C GLU A 100 -17.50 -11.90 7.09
N ASP A 101 -16.78 -10.85 6.68
CA ASP A 101 -15.97 -10.86 5.46
C ASP A 101 -14.88 -11.93 5.50
N THR A 102 -14.36 -12.24 6.68
CA THR A 102 -13.30 -13.24 6.86
C THR A 102 -13.74 -14.63 6.41
N ALA A 103 -15.00 -15.03 6.70
CA ALA A 103 -15.57 -16.29 6.22
C ALA A 103 -15.79 -16.27 4.70
N ALA A 104 -16.26 -15.13 4.16
CA ALA A 104 -16.45 -14.95 2.73
C ALA A 104 -15.11 -14.97 1.97
N ILE A 105 -14.03 -14.41 2.54
CA ILE A 105 -12.68 -14.48 1.98
C ILE A 105 -12.21 -15.92 1.87
N GLN A 106 -12.45 -16.75 2.90
CA GLN A 106 -12.09 -18.18 2.84
C GLN A 106 -12.89 -18.90 1.76
N GLY A 107 -14.20 -18.70 1.71
CA GLY A 107 -15.05 -19.30 0.68
C GLY A 107 -14.62 -18.92 -0.74
N TYR A 108 -14.16 -17.67 -0.93
CA TYR A 108 -13.62 -17.22 -2.21
C TYR A 108 -12.30 -17.92 -2.56
N LEU A 109 -11.38 -18.05 -1.61
CA LEU A 109 -10.11 -18.76 -1.80
C LEU A 109 -10.33 -20.25 -2.14
N ASP A 110 -11.32 -20.89 -1.51
CA ASP A 110 -11.60 -22.31 -1.72
C ASP A 110 -12.27 -22.59 -3.08
N SER A 111 -13.01 -21.62 -3.62
CA SER A 111 -13.81 -21.79 -4.84
C SER A 111 -13.21 -21.18 -6.09
N THR A 112 -12.29 -20.21 -5.94
CA THR A 112 -11.79 -19.42 -7.07
C THR A 112 -10.32 -19.72 -7.36
N PRO A 113 -10.00 -20.25 -8.57
CA PRO A 113 -8.62 -20.46 -8.96
C PRO A 113 -7.88 -19.12 -9.14
N ILE A 114 -6.86 -18.92 -8.33
CA ILE A 114 -5.93 -17.78 -8.41
C ILE A 114 -4.58 -18.33 -8.87
N ARG A 115 -4.14 -17.94 -10.06
CA ARG A 115 -2.83 -18.31 -10.59
C ARG A 115 -1.87 -17.15 -10.49
N VAL A 116 -0.77 -17.33 -9.77
CA VAL A 116 0.30 -16.33 -9.64
C VAL A 116 1.47 -16.68 -10.55
N THR A 117 1.95 -15.70 -11.31
CA THR A 117 3.13 -15.79 -12.19
C THR A 117 4.05 -14.59 -11.95
N CYS A 118 5.31 -14.72 -12.31
CA CYS A 118 6.34 -13.70 -12.13
C CYS A 118 7.07 -13.45 -13.45
N PRO A 119 6.46 -12.69 -14.39
CA PRO A 119 7.12 -12.33 -15.63
C PRO A 119 8.24 -11.32 -15.39
N GLU A 120 9.18 -11.22 -16.33
CA GLU A 120 10.17 -10.17 -16.34
C GLU A 120 9.48 -8.81 -16.57
N THR A 121 9.86 -7.81 -15.78
CA THR A 121 9.36 -6.44 -15.86
C THR A 121 10.45 -5.45 -15.48
N PRO A 122 10.51 -4.26 -16.10
CA PRO A 122 11.45 -3.22 -15.70
C PRO A 122 11.08 -2.55 -14.37
N CYS A 123 9.85 -2.75 -13.86
CA CYS A 123 9.36 -2.11 -12.65
C CYS A 123 9.64 -2.95 -11.41
N MET A 124 10.17 -2.34 -10.35
CA MET A 124 10.33 -3.02 -9.05
C MET A 124 8.97 -3.35 -8.43
N LEU A 125 8.01 -2.45 -8.53
CA LEU A 125 6.62 -2.66 -8.17
C LEU A 125 5.82 -2.80 -9.46
N ASP A 126 5.28 -3.98 -9.69
CA ASP A 126 4.40 -4.28 -10.83
C ASP A 126 3.41 -5.38 -10.44
N ILE A 127 2.14 -5.06 -10.54
CA ILE A 127 1.02 -5.93 -10.18
C ILE A 127 0.00 -5.81 -11.30
N ARG A 128 -0.17 -6.87 -12.08
CA ARG A 128 -1.20 -6.98 -13.09
C ARG A 128 -2.16 -8.08 -12.71
N LEU A 129 -3.42 -7.75 -12.53
CA LEU A 129 -4.47 -8.72 -12.25
C LEU A 129 -5.44 -8.77 -13.43
N THR A 130 -5.67 -9.98 -13.93
CA THR A 130 -6.71 -10.25 -14.94
C THR A 130 -7.76 -11.16 -14.31
N GLY A 131 -9.01 -10.76 -14.38
CA GLY A 131 -10.15 -11.50 -13.85
C GLY A 131 -11.18 -11.83 -14.92
N TRP A 132 -11.90 -12.94 -14.73
CA TRP A 132 -12.99 -13.40 -15.59
C TRP A 132 -14.25 -13.62 -14.77
N LEU A 133 -15.40 -13.21 -15.30
CA LEU A 133 -16.73 -13.42 -14.75
C LEU A 133 -17.68 -13.76 -15.90
N GLY A 134 -18.07 -15.04 -16.02
CA GLY A 134 -18.75 -15.54 -17.22
C GLY A 134 -17.94 -15.28 -18.47
N GLU A 135 -18.52 -14.58 -19.44
CA GLU A 135 -17.85 -14.18 -20.70
C GLU A 135 -17.05 -12.87 -20.59
N HIS A 136 -17.21 -12.15 -19.46
CA HIS A 136 -16.52 -10.88 -19.24
C HIS A 136 -15.11 -11.07 -18.73
N ARG A 137 -14.21 -10.20 -19.19
CA ARG A 137 -12.82 -10.11 -18.75
C ARG A 137 -12.47 -8.68 -18.40
N ALA A 138 -11.70 -8.51 -17.32
CA ALA A 138 -11.08 -7.22 -17.03
C ALA A 138 -9.61 -7.40 -16.63
N CYS A 139 -8.82 -6.37 -16.85
CA CYS A 139 -7.42 -6.30 -16.46
C CYS A 139 -7.14 -4.95 -15.79
N VAL A 140 -6.45 -4.98 -14.66
CA VAL A 140 -5.94 -3.79 -13.96
C VAL A 140 -4.47 -3.99 -13.68
N ARG A 141 -3.65 -2.93 -13.90
CA ARG A 141 -2.22 -2.94 -13.59
C ARG A 141 -1.85 -1.73 -12.75
N VAL A 142 -1.19 -2.00 -11.64
CA VAL A 142 -0.56 -1.00 -10.76
C VAL A 142 0.95 -1.14 -10.91
N ALA A 143 1.66 -0.05 -11.19
CA ALA A 143 3.11 -0.07 -11.31
C ALA A 143 3.77 1.22 -10.81
N ASN A 144 5.05 1.12 -10.47
CA ASN A 144 5.93 2.15 -9.93
C ASN A 144 5.57 2.57 -8.49
N ASN A 145 4.33 3.00 -8.23
CA ASN A 145 3.82 3.36 -6.91
C ASN A 145 2.63 2.47 -6.51
N HIS A 146 2.40 2.29 -5.21
CA HIS A 146 1.45 1.33 -4.64
C HIS A 146 -0.02 1.58 -5.04
N THR A 147 -0.37 2.80 -5.45
CA THR A 147 -1.72 3.19 -5.90
C THR A 147 -1.78 3.70 -7.32
N ASN A 148 -0.65 3.68 -8.04
CA ASN A 148 -0.58 4.18 -9.42
C ASN A 148 -1.11 3.13 -10.41
N ILE A 149 -2.37 3.27 -10.80
CA ILE A 149 -2.98 2.45 -11.85
C ILE A 149 -2.53 2.98 -13.20
N ILE A 150 -1.74 2.19 -13.92
CA ILE A 150 -1.23 2.52 -15.25
C ILE A 150 -2.02 1.89 -16.39
N TYR A 151 -2.83 0.86 -16.11
CA TYR A 151 -3.63 0.21 -17.13
C TYR A 151 -4.94 -0.31 -16.55
N MET A 152 -6.02 -0.09 -17.28
CA MET A 152 -7.33 -0.72 -17.06
C MET A 152 -7.96 -1.09 -18.41
N GLU A 153 -8.53 -2.28 -18.49
CA GLU A 153 -9.23 -2.79 -19.67
C GLU A 153 -10.44 -3.61 -19.24
N LYS A 154 -11.53 -3.54 -20.01
CA LYS A 154 -12.69 -4.44 -19.89
C LYS A 154 -13.12 -4.90 -21.27
N ASP A 155 -13.26 -6.22 -21.48
CA ASP A 155 -13.75 -6.86 -22.69
C ASP A 155 -13.06 -6.37 -23.98
N GLY A 156 -11.74 -6.13 -23.90
CA GLY A 156 -10.93 -5.60 -25.00
C GLY A 156 -10.97 -4.08 -25.18
N GLN A 157 -11.80 -3.39 -24.41
CA GLN A 157 -11.82 -1.92 -24.39
C GLN A 157 -10.85 -1.38 -23.35
N VAL A 158 -9.82 -0.65 -23.78
CA VAL A 158 -8.88 0.06 -22.91
C VAL A 158 -9.58 1.27 -22.30
N LEU A 159 -9.65 1.31 -20.96
CA LEU A 159 -10.25 2.38 -20.17
C LEU A 159 -9.19 3.39 -19.68
N LYS A 160 -7.97 2.90 -19.46
CA LYS A 160 -6.82 3.71 -19.03
C LYS A 160 -5.54 3.06 -19.53
N GLU A 161 -4.63 3.88 -20.06
CA GLU A 161 -3.27 3.45 -20.40
C GLU A 161 -2.30 4.60 -20.19
N LEU A 162 -1.27 4.35 -19.37
CA LEU A 162 -0.14 5.25 -19.13
C LEU A 162 1.16 4.53 -19.53
N PRO A 163 2.17 5.25 -20.02
CA PRO A 163 3.44 4.65 -20.38
C PRO A 163 4.09 4.01 -19.13
N VAL A 164 4.68 2.82 -19.33
CA VAL A 164 5.50 2.18 -18.31
C VAL A 164 6.90 2.79 -18.39
N THR A 165 7.22 3.67 -17.47
CA THR A 165 8.58 4.14 -17.29
C THR A 165 9.27 3.22 -16.28
N GLY A 166 10.43 2.64 -16.65
CA GLY A 166 11.19 1.74 -15.74
C GLY A 166 11.79 2.45 -14.52
N ASN A 167 11.57 3.75 -14.39
CA ASN A 167 12.00 4.56 -13.27
C ASN A 167 10.82 4.81 -12.32
N ALA A 168 11.05 4.62 -11.04
CA ALA A 168 10.08 4.83 -9.96
C ALA A 168 9.65 6.31 -9.75
N GLU A 169 9.87 7.18 -10.74
CA GLU A 169 9.76 8.63 -10.61
C GLU A 169 8.44 9.21 -11.13
N ASP A 170 7.37 8.44 -11.22
CA ASP A 170 6.02 9.00 -11.41
C ASP A 170 5.54 9.63 -10.09
N HIS A 171 6.29 10.63 -9.62
CA HIS A 171 5.89 11.49 -8.53
C HIS A 171 4.92 12.54 -9.05
N LEU A 172 3.84 12.79 -8.29
CA LEU A 172 2.92 13.90 -8.58
C LEU A 172 3.63 15.24 -8.37
N GLN A 173 4.61 15.28 -7.45
CA GLN A 173 5.40 16.46 -7.12
C GLN A 173 6.82 16.37 -7.69
N ASP A 174 7.31 17.48 -8.22
CA ASP A 174 8.72 17.60 -8.66
C ASP A 174 9.67 17.54 -7.45
N LYS A 175 10.38 16.43 -7.28
CA LYS A 175 11.36 16.22 -6.21
C LYS A 175 12.76 16.77 -6.54
N SER A 176 13.00 17.24 -7.76
CA SER A 176 14.28 17.85 -8.14
C SER A 176 14.59 19.13 -7.35
N VAL A 177 13.56 19.74 -6.76
CA VAL A 177 13.70 20.93 -5.89
C VAL A 177 14.32 20.61 -4.52
N LEU A 178 14.39 19.32 -4.13
CA LEU A 178 14.88 18.91 -2.81
C LEU A 178 16.41 19.01 -2.74
N ASN A 179 16.88 19.62 -1.67
CA ASN A 179 18.30 19.57 -1.26
C ASN A 179 18.40 19.67 0.26
N VAL A 180 19.46 19.11 0.83
CA VAL A 180 19.63 18.96 2.29
C VAL A 180 19.57 20.31 3.02
N ARG A 181 20.20 21.34 2.47
CA ARG A 181 20.22 22.67 3.11
C ARG A 181 18.81 23.25 3.23
N ASP A 182 18.04 23.19 2.16
CA ASP A 182 16.67 23.73 2.13
C ASP A 182 15.72 22.88 2.97
N ILE A 183 15.92 21.55 3.05
CA ILE A 183 15.17 20.65 3.94
C ILE A 183 15.38 21.07 5.41
N ILE A 184 16.64 21.30 5.83
CA ILE A 184 16.94 21.77 7.19
C ILE A 184 16.29 23.13 7.44
N THR A 185 16.46 24.08 6.52
CA THR A 185 15.85 25.41 6.65
C THR A 185 14.33 25.32 6.72
N PHE A 186 13.69 24.47 5.92
CA PHE A 186 12.26 24.23 5.97
C PHE A 186 11.83 23.70 7.35
N ALA A 187 12.51 22.69 7.86
CA ALA A 187 12.21 22.08 9.16
C ALA A 187 12.35 23.08 10.33
N GLU A 188 13.31 24.02 10.24
CA GLU A 188 13.54 25.03 11.28
C GLU A 188 12.60 26.23 11.20
N THR A 189 12.03 26.53 10.02
CA THR A 189 11.33 27.80 9.81
C THR A 189 9.85 27.66 9.46
N ILE A 190 9.38 26.45 9.09
CA ILE A 190 7.97 26.24 8.74
C ILE A 190 7.06 26.41 9.96
N PRO A 191 5.97 27.16 9.88
CA PRO A 191 4.97 27.16 10.94
C PRO A 191 4.39 25.76 11.15
N ILE A 192 4.36 25.29 12.38
CA ILE A 192 3.89 23.96 12.74
C ILE A 192 2.48 23.71 12.19
N ASP A 193 1.60 24.69 12.26
CA ASP A 193 0.21 24.58 11.78
C ASP A 193 0.11 24.22 10.29
N ALA A 194 1.12 24.59 9.49
CA ALA A 194 1.13 24.30 8.05
C ALA A 194 1.37 22.80 7.76
N ILE A 195 2.09 22.09 8.64
CA ILE A 195 2.46 20.67 8.47
C ILE A 195 1.71 19.75 9.45
N LEU A 196 1.08 20.30 10.48
CA LEU A 196 0.40 19.55 11.53
C LEU A 196 -0.64 18.53 10.99
N PRO A 197 -1.47 18.85 9.97
CA PRO A 197 -2.43 17.86 9.43
C PRO A 197 -1.78 16.59 8.88
N THR A 198 -0.54 16.70 8.40
CA THR A 198 0.20 15.57 7.79
C THR A 198 1.13 14.91 8.81
N VAL A 199 2.05 15.68 9.37
CA VAL A 199 3.07 15.17 10.32
C VAL A 199 2.44 14.79 11.66
N GLY A 200 1.45 15.55 12.15
CA GLY A 200 0.73 15.26 13.39
C GLY A 200 0.01 13.93 13.31
N ARG A 201 -0.63 13.63 12.18
CA ARG A 201 -1.26 12.32 11.94
C ARG A 201 -0.24 11.18 11.94
N GLN A 202 0.94 11.37 11.33
CA GLN A 202 2.02 10.39 11.37
C GLN A 202 2.47 10.11 12.82
N ILE A 203 2.70 11.17 13.60
CA ILE A 203 3.10 11.05 15.02
C ILE A 203 2.02 10.29 15.81
N GLU A 204 0.75 10.68 15.67
CA GLU A 204 -0.37 10.02 16.35
C GLU A 204 -0.41 8.51 16.05
N LYS A 205 -0.37 8.13 14.77
CA LYS A 205 -0.49 6.72 14.38
C LYS A 205 0.73 5.89 14.77
N ASN A 206 1.93 6.41 14.57
CA ASN A 206 3.16 5.72 14.96
C ASN A 206 3.30 5.60 16.48
N THR A 207 2.89 6.60 17.24
CA THR A 207 2.87 6.53 18.70
C THR A 207 1.86 5.48 19.19
N ALA A 208 0.67 5.42 18.59
CA ALA A 208 -0.34 4.42 18.93
C ALA A 208 0.16 2.99 18.66
N ILE A 209 0.80 2.75 17.50
CA ILE A 209 1.38 1.45 17.14
C ILE A 209 2.53 1.08 18.09
N ALA A 210 3.41 2.03 18.43
CA ALA A 210 4.50 1.80 19.36
C ALA A 210 3.98 1.43 20.77
N ALA A 211 2.98 2.15 21.26
CA ALA A 211 2.35 1.87 22.55
C ALA A 211 1.67 0.49 22.56
N GLU A 212 1.01 0.11 21.46
CA GLU A 212 0.40 -1.22 21.31
C GLU A 212 1.47 -2.33 21.32
N GLY A 213 2.58 -2.12 20.58
CA GLY A 213 3.70 -3.06 20.51
C GLY A 213 4.42 -3.26 21.85
N LEU A 214 4.38 -2.28 22.76
CA LEU A 214 4.93 -2.39 24.12
C LEU A 214 3.96 -3.05 25.12
N ARG A 215 2.65 -2.93 24.92
CA ARG A 215 1.64 -3.54 25.81
C ARG A 215 1.45 -5.03 25.56
N ASN A 216 1.54 -5.45 24.32
CA ASN A 216 1.20 -6.80 23.89
C ASN A 216 2.40 -7.50 23.28
N SER A 217 2.40 -8.84 23.32
CA SER A 217 3.43 -9.67 22.70
C SER A 217 3.21 -9.78 21.19
N TRP A 218 3.89 -8.93 20.44
CA TRP A 218 3.91 -8.97 18.98
C TRP A 218 5.27 -9.44 18.46
N GLY A 219 5.28 -10.49 17.64
CA GLY A 219 6.51 -11.01 17.05
C GLY A 219 7.57 -11.40 18.10
N ALA A 220 8.79 -10.92 17.95
CA ALA A 220 9.93 -11.23 18.82
C ALA A 220 10.04 -10.32 20.07
N ASN A 221 9.09 -9.43 20.31
CA ASN A 221 9.11 -8.50 21.46
C ASN A 221 10.38 -7.63 21.57
N ILE A 222 10.97 -7.26 20.44
CA ILE A 222 12.25 -6.54 20.40
C ILE A 222 12.19 -5.24 21.21
N GLY A 223 11.15 -4.43 21.02
CA GLY A 223 10.99 -3.15 21.74
C GLY A 223 10.96 -3.32 23.25
N SER A 224 10.15 -4.25 23.76
CA SER A 224 10.08 -4.54 25.20
C SER A 224 11.41 -5.06 25.76
N THR A 225 12.11 -5.92 25.01
CA THR A 225 13.42 -6.45 25.40
C THR A 225 14.48 -5.36 25.47
N LEU A 226 14.50 -4.44 24.51
CA LEU A 226 15.44 -3.31 24.51
C LEU A 226 15.17 -2.37 25.66
N LEU A 227 13.91 -2.02 25.93
CA LEU A 227 13.56 -1.16 27.05
C LEU A 227 13.92 -1.76 28.42
N GLN A 228 13.75 -3.07 28.61
CA GLN A 228 14.14 -3.74 29.85
C GLN A 228 15.65 -3.68 30.12
N ASN A 229 16.46 -3.62 29.07
CA ASN A 229 17.92 -3.55 29.16
C ASN A 229 18.47 -2.11 29.07
N ALA A 230 17.63 -1.12 28.80
CA ALA A 230 18.04 0.27 28.73
C ALA A 230 18.20 0.86 30.14
N GLN A 231 19.42 1.36 30.44
CA GLN A 231 19.77 1.89 31.78
C GLN A 231 19.56 3.42 31.87
N ASP A 232 19.39 4.08 30.74
CA ASP A 232 19.25 5.53 30.66
C ASP A 232 18.18 5.93 29.62
N TRP A 233 17.71 7.17 29.73
CA TRP A 233 16.67 7.70 28.85
C TRP A 233 17.13 7.85 27.39
N GLU A 234 18.41 8.08 27.13
CA GLU A 234 18.95 8.19 25.76
C GLU A 234 18.88 6.84 25.03
N THR A 235 19.22 5.77 25.74
CA THR A 235 19.09 4.40 25.24
C THR A 235 17.62 4.02 25.06
N GLN A 236 16.73 4.48 25.94
CA GLN A 236 15.28 4.24 25.82
C GLN A 236 14.64 5.02 24.66
N ALA A 237 15.20 6.17 24.30
CA ALA A 237 14.70 7.02 23.23
C ALA A 237 15.14 6.59 21.81
N ARG A 238 16.15 5.73 21.72
CA ARG A 238 16.65 5.17 20.44
C ARG A 238 15.89 3.92 20.02
#